data_7a0a29d6d390082aef2b372257357e00
#
_entry.id   7a0a29d6d390082aef2b372257357e00
#
_cell.length_a   1.000
_cell.length_b   1.000
_cell.length_c   1.000
_cell.angle_alpha   90.00
_cell.angle_beta   90.00
_cell.angle_gamma   90.00
#
_symmetry.space_group_name_H-M   'P 1'
#
loop_
_entity.id
_entity.type
_entity.pdbx_description
1 polymer ?
#
loop_
_entity_poly.entity_id
_entity_poly.type
_entity_poly.pdbx_seq_one_letter_code
_entity_poly.pdbx_strand_id
1 'polypeptide(L)'
;MTSPIRLQADHERLRALAAASGGMIAVLAGPTAAAPQADVELRYAIARSERYPADVTRQTRLRISLPERYPFQPPTAAVLTPVWHPNVFPSGTICLGTRWLASEGLDLFVQRIARLLTFDSLLVNTASAANRVAAEWYERTGRPRPEGIPPDR
;
A
#
# COMPACT_ATOMS: atom_id res chain seq x y z
N MET A 1 -18.05 7.57 14.04
CA MET A 1 -17.05 8.59 13.69
C MET A 1 -15.77 8.34 14.45
N THR A 2 -14.66 8.42 13.75
CA THR A 2 -13.36 8.17 14.38
C THR A 2 -12.99 9.33 15.29
N SER A 3 -12.43 9.03 16.46
CA SER A 3 -12.06 10.08 17.41
C SER A 3 -10.92 10.94 16.86
N PRO A 4 -10.90 12.23 17.14
CA PRO A 4 -9.79 13.09 16.71
C PRO A 4 -8.45 12.65 17.27
N ILE A 5 -8.42 12.06 18.46
CA ILE A 5 -7.19 11.57 19.07
C ILE A 5 -6.61 10.44 18.22
N ARG A 6 -7.47 9.52 17.77
CA ARG A 6 -7.01 8.41 16.93
C ARG A 6 -6.50 8.91 15.59
N LEU A 7 -7.21 9.86 14.95
CA LEU A 7 -6.78 10.42 13.67
C LEU A 7 -5.44 11.12 13.80
N GLN A 8 -5.25 11.88 14.87
CA GLN A 8 -3.98 12.57 15.09
C GLN A 8 -2.85 11.58 15.35
N ALA A 9 -3.12 10.54 16.14
CA ALA A 9 -2.11 9.52 16.40
C ALA A 9 -1.68 8.82 15.11
N ASP A 10 -2.62 8.50 14.24
CA ASP A 10 -2.30 7.89 12.96
C ASP A 10 -1.51 8.84 12.07
N HIS A 11 -1.85 10.13 12.06
CA HIS A 11 -1.11 11.10 11.27
C HIS A 11 0.34 11.21 11.76
N GLU A 12 0.54 11.23 13.07
CA GLU A 12 1.88 11.29 13.64
C GLU A 12 2.69 10.05 13.32
N ARG A 13 2.07 8.88 13.37
CA ARG A 13 2.74 7.62 13.01
C ARG A 13 3.14 7.60 11.55
N LEU A 14 2.27 8.09 10.66
CA LEU A 14 2.61 8.19 9.24
C LEU A 14 3.78 9.12 9.02
N ARG A 15 3.81 10.26 9.70
CA ARG A 15 4.91 11.21 9.56
C ARG A 15 6.21 10.63 10.09
N ALA A 16 6.14 9.86 11.19
CA ALA A 16 7.32 9.20 11.73
C ALA A 16 7.85 8.14 10.75
N LEU A 17 6.95 7.39 10.13
CA LEU A 17 7.33 6.41 9.12
C LEU A 17 8.00 7.09 7.93
N ALA A 18 7.44 8.19 7.45
CA ALA A 18 8.01 8.95 6.34
C ALA A 18 9.40 9.45 6.69
N ALA A 19 9.57 10.01 7.90
CA ALA A 19 10.86 10.52 8.34
C ALA A 19 11.91 9.42 8.43
N ALA A 20 11.51 8.21 8.79
CA ALA A 20 12.42 7.07 8.93
C ALA A 20 12.67 6.35 7.61
N SER A 21 11.97 6.71 6.54
CA SER A 21 12.01 5.95 5.29
C SER A 21 13.15 6.31 4.36
N GLY A 22 13.97 7.30 4.72
CA GLY A 22 15.05 7.74 3.83
C GLY A 22 14.53 8.38 2.55
N GLY A 23 13.38 9.03 2.62
CA GLY A 23 12.79 9.70 1.45
C GLY A 23 11.94 8.79 0.58
N MET A 24 11.74 7.55 0.96
CA MET A 24 10.99 6.60 0.15
C MET A 24 9.48 6.69 0.34
N ILE A 25 9.04 7.31 1.43
CA ILE A 25 7.62 7.50 1.73
C ILE A 25 7.41 8.96 2.07
N ALA A 26 6.43 9.59 1.43
CA ALA A 26 6.06 10.97 1.73
C ALA A 26 4.58 11.03 2.07
N VAL A 27 4.23 11.73 3.14
CA VAL A 27 2.84 11.95 3.51
C VAL A 27 2.39 13.25 2.85
N LEU A 28 1.44 13.15 1.93
CA LEU A 28 0.95 14.31 1.19
C LEU A 28 -0.23 14.95 1.91
N ALA A 29 -1.04 14.16 2.59
CA ALA A 29 -2.16 14.64 3.39
C ALA A 29 -2.46 13.61 4.46
N GLY A 30 -2.67 14.06 5.68
CA GLY A 30 -3.02 13.18 6.77
C GLY A 30 -4.53 13.13 6.97
N PRO A 31 -5.01 12.12 7.73
CA PRO A 31 -6.44 12.01 7.96
C PRO A 31 -6.92 13.06 8.96
N THR A 32 -8.08 13.65 8.66
CA THR A 32 -8.74 14.60 9.55
C THR A 32 -10.21 14.22 9.64
N ALA A 33 -10.92 14.82 10.60
CA ALA A 33 -12.35 14.57 10.71
C ALA A 33 -13.10 15.03 9.46
N ALA A 34 -12.64 16.13 8.84
CA ALA A 34 -13.28 16.67 7.65
C ALA A 34 -12.91 15.86 6.40
N ALA A 35 -11.73 15.24 6.40
CA ALA A 35 -11.26 14.45 5.26
C ALA A 35 -10.66 13.15 5.81
N PRO A 36 -11.49 12.12 6.04
CA PRO A 36 -11.02 10.87 6.65
C PRO A 36 -10.29 9.99 5.66
N GLN A 37 -9.20 10.50 5.13
CA GLN A 37 -8.34 9.78 4.20
C GLN A 37 -6.92 10.29 4.34
N ALA A 38 -5.97 9.45 3.96
CA ALA A 38 -4.56 9.83 3.93
C ALA A 38 -4.04 9.61 2.52
N ASP A 39 -3.25 10.55 2.02
CA ASP A 39 -2.59 10.43 0.73
C ASP A 39 -1.10 10.32 0.97
N VAL A 40 -0.50 9.31 0.38
CA VAL A 40 0.91 8.98 0.58
C VAL A 40 1.54 8.73 -0.78
N GLU A 41 2.79 9.13 -0.94
CA GLU A 41 3.54 8.80 -2.15
C GLU A 41 4.60 7.78 -1.79
N LEU A 42 4.63 6.67 -2.53
CA LEU A 42 5.64 5.64 -2.40
C LEU A 42 6.65 5.80 -3.52
N ARG A 43 7.93 5.82 -3.17
CA ARG A 43 9.02 6.06 -4.13
C ARG A 43 9.86 4.81 -4.38
N TYR A 44 9.39 3.67 -3.92
CA TYR A 44 10.01 2.39 -4.27
C TYR A 44 9.77 2.10 -5.75
N ALA A 45 10.62 1.26 -6.33
CA ALA A 45 10.43 0.83 -7.72
C ALA A 45 9.25 -0.15 -7.77
N ILE A 46 8.13 0.30 -8.30
CA ILE A 46 6.90 -0.49 -8.37
C ILE A 46 6.60 -0.77 -9.84
N ALA A 47 6.25 -2.00 -10.16
CA ALA A 47 6.06 -2.45 -11.53
C ALA A 47 4.93 -1.69 -12.23
N ARG A 48 5.18 -1.32 -13.48
CA ARG A 48 4.18 -0.70 -14.35
C ARG A 48 3.67 -1.66 -15.42
N SER A 49 4.44 -2.69 -15.74
CA SER A 49 4.07 -3.66 -16.75
C SER A 49 4.83 -4.97 -16.51
N GLU A 50 4.56 -5.93 -17.37
CA GLU A 50 5.23 -7.21 -17.33
C GLU A 50 6.72 -7.13 -17.59
N ARG A 51 7.24 -5.96 -17.96
CA ARG A 51 8.68 -5.77 -18.19
C ARG A 51 9.42 -5.41 -16.90
N TYR A 52 8.78 -5.51 -15.75
CA TYR A 52 9.43 -5.32 -14.47
C TYR A 52 10.69 -6.22 -14.39
N PRO A 53 11.84 -5.75 -13.90
CA PRO A 53 12.07 -4.45 -13.24
C PRO A 53 12.48 -3.32 -14.18
N ALA A 54 12.45 -3.51 -15.48
CA ALA A 54 12.85 -2.46 -16.42
C ALA A 54 11.82 -1.34 -16.50
N ASP A 55 10.54 -1.66 -16.33
CA ASP A 55 9.46 -0.68 -16.41
C ASP A 55 8.83 -0.49 -15.02
N VAL A 56 9.24 0.57 -14.33
CA VAL A 56 8.77 0.85 -12.97
C VAL A 56 8.37 2.30 -12.84
N THR A 57 7.56 2.58 -11.83
CA THR A 57 7.32 3.94 -11.35
C THR A 57 7.93 4.09 -9.97
N ARG A 58 8.44 5.28 -9.66
CA ARG A 58 8.95 5.62 -8.34
C ARG A 58 8.14 6.73 -7.71
N GLN A 59 6.94 6.96 -8.23
CA GLN A 59 6.01 7.97 -7.71
C GLN A 59 4.61 7.39 -7.72
N THR A 60 4.36 6.42 -6.82
CA THR A 60 3.06 5.79 -6.72
C THR A 60 2.23 6.53 -5.67
N ARG A 61 1.13 7.13 -6.11
CA ARG A 61 0.18 7.79 -5.21
C ARG A 61 -0.75 6.75 -4.63
N LEU A 62 -0.84 6.77 -3.32
CA LEU A 62 -1.66 5.83 -2.55
C LEU A 62 -2.67 6.63 -1.74
N ARG A 63 -3.95 6.29 -1.88
CA ARG A 63 -5.00 6.88 -1.05
C ARG A 63 -5.55 5.83 -0.11
N ILE A 64 -5.53 6.15 1.17
CA ILE A 64 -6.08 5.30 2.22
C ILE A 64 -7.35 5.97 2.70
N SER A 65 -8.48 5.26 2.58
CA SER A 65 -9.78 5.78 2.99
C SER A 65 -10.21 5.12 4.29
N LEU A 66 -10.66 5.94 5.24
CA LEU A 66 -11.06 5.48 6.56
C LEU A 66 -12.57 5.43 6.61
N PRO A 67 -13.16 4.24 6.84
CA PRO A 67 -14.61 4.14 6.95
C PRO A 67 -15.12 4.79 8.23
N GLU A 68 -16.43 5.00 8.31
CA GLU A 68 -17.00 5.69 9.45
C GLU A 68 -16.68 4.99 10.76
N ARG A 69 -16.61 3.66 10.74
CA ARG A 69 -16.35 2.87 11.94
C ARG A 69 -14.88 2.54 12.15
N TYR A 70 -14.00 3.19 11.39
CA TYR A 70 -12.57 3.04 11.61
C TYR A 70 -12.24 3.44 13.07
N PRO A 71 -11.40 2.73 13.79
CA PRO A 71 -10.53 1.63 13.36
C PRO A 71 -11.15 0.23 13.54
N PHE A 72 -12.42 0.14 13.89
CA PHE A 72 -13.07 -1.16 14.07
C PHE A 72 -13.43 -1.80 12.75
N GLN A 73 -13.62 -0.99 11.72
CA GLN A 73 -13.62 -1.46 10.34
C GLN A 73 -12.27 -1.13 9.71
N PRO A 74 -11.74 -2.03 8.87
CA PRO A 74 -10.43 -1.78 8.26
C PRO A 74 -10.46 -0.62 7.28
N PRO A 75 -9.34 0.08 7.13
CA PRO A 75 -9.22 1.06 6.06
C PRO A 75 -9.16 0.35 4.71
N THR A 76 -9.45 1.10 3.65
CA THR A 76 -9.26 0.61 2.29
C THR A 76 -8.16 1.42 1.63
N ALA A 77 -7.60 0.89 0.55
CA ALA A 77 -6.51 1.56 -0.13
C ALA A 77 -6.66 1.43 -1.64
N ALA A 78 -6.23 2.44 -2.36
CA ALA A 78 -6.19 2.43 -3.81
C ALA A 78 -4.95 3.17 -4.29
N VAL A 79 -4.36 2.67 -5.38
CA VAL A 79 -3.31 3.41 -6.08
C VAL A 79 -3.99 4.36 -7.06
N LEU A 80 -3.51 5.60 -7.09
CA LEU A 80 -4.03 6.62 -8.01
C LEU A 80 -3.19 6.69 -9.28
N THR A 81 -2.04 6.02 -9.28
CA THR A 81 -1.20 5.86 -10.46
C THR A 81 -1.25 4.40 -10.90
N PRO A 82 -1.26 4.11 -12.20
CA PRO A 82 -1.34 2.73 -12.67
C PRO A 82 -0.14 1.90 -12.23
N VAL A 83 -0.40 0.69 -11.74
CA VAL A 83 0.64 -0.26 -11.37
C VAL A 83 0.28 -1.63 -11.94
N TRP A 84 1.28 -2.50 -12.08
CA TRP A 84 1.13 -3.86 -12.56
C TRP A 84 1.33 -4.80 -11.37
N HIS A 85 0.23 -5.38 -10.88
CA HIS A 85 0.30 -6.20 -9.67
C HIS A 85 -0.89 -7.17 -9.57
N PRO A 86 -0.66 -8.41 -9.14
CA PRO A 86 -1.74 -9.38 -9.02
C PRO A 86 -2.89 -8.95 -8.11
N ASN A 87 -2.61 -8.12 -7.10
CA ASN A 87 -3.61 -7.76 -6.09
C ASN A 87 -4.13 -6.33 -6.24
N VAL A 88 -3.95 -5.73 -7.41
CA VAL A 88 -4.48 -4.40 -7.70
C VAL A 88 -5.49 -4.50 -8.83
N PHE A 89 -6.73 -4.10 -8.55
CA PHE A 89 -7.79 -4.08 -9.56
C PHE A 89 -7.50 -3.01 -10.63
N PRO A 90 -8.09 -3.13 -11.81
CA PRO A 90 -7.94 -2.08 -12.83
C PRO A 90 -8.39 -0.71 -12.34
N SER A 91 -9.31 -0.65 -11.37
CA SER A 91 -9.75 0.61 -10.77
C SER A 91 -8.69 1.23 -9.87
N GLY A 92 -7.65 0.50 -9.52
CA GLY A 92 -6.65 0.94 -8.57
C GLY A 92 -6.85 0.42 -7.15
N THR A 93 -8.02 -0.12 -6.86
CA THR A 93 -8.28 -0.67 -5.53
C THR A 93 -7.34 -1.82 -5.23
N ILE A 94 -6.77 -1.82 -4.02
CA ILE A 94 -5.84 -2.86 -3.59
C ILE A 94 -6.59 -3.92 -2.81
N CYS A 95 -6.42 -5.17 -3.21
CA CYS A 95 -6.98 -6.31 -2.49
C CYS A 95 -5.99 -6.69 -1.38
N LEU A 96 -6.31 -6.35 -0.13
CA LEU A 96 -5.38 -6.47 0.99
C LEU A 96 -5.58 -7.71 1.84
N GLY A 97 -6.59 -8.51 1.53
CA GLY A 97 -6.95 -9.61 2.43
C GLY A 97 -7.68 -9.06 3.64
N THR A 98 -7.78 -9.89 4.68
CA THR A 98 -8.64 -9.58 5.81
C THR A 98 -7.89 -9.26 7.09
N ARG A 99 -6.58 -9.11 7.04
CA ARG A 99 -5.80 -8.93 8.26
C ARG A 99 -5.75 -7.47 8.68
N TRP A 100 -6.56 -7.12 9.66
CA TRP A 100 -6.56 -5.79 10.26
C TRP A 100 -6.90 -5.91 11.74
N LEU A 101 -6.15 -5.20 12.56
CA LEU A 101 -6.44 -5.10 14.00
C LEU A 101 -6.68 -3.62 14.31
N ALA A 102 -7.72 -3.34 15.10
CA ALA A 102 -8.04 -1.96 15.47
C ALA A 102 -6.89 -1.26 16.19
N SER A 103 -6.01 -2.02 16.82
CA SER A 103 -4.85 -1.47 17.52
C SER A 103 -3.70 -1.12 16.58
N GLU A 104 -3.76 -1.52 15.29
CA GLU A 104 -2.71 -1.17 14.35
C GLU A 104 -2.81 0.31 13.97
N GLY A 105 -1.65 0.94 13.72
CA GLY A 105 -1.62 2.28 13.17
C GLY A 105 -1.56 2.24 11.65
N LEU A 106 -1.83 3.38 11.04
CA LEU A 106 -1.74 3.50 9.59
C LEU A 106 -0.31 3.34 9.08
N ASP A 107 0.69 3.54 9.93
CA ASP A 107 2.08 3.31 9.55
C ASP A 107 2.31 1.84 9.18
N LEU A 108 1.82 0.90 9.99
CA LEU A 108 1.95 -0.52 9.69
C LEU A 108 1.15 -0.90 8.44
N PHE A 109 0.00 -0.26 8.26
CA PHE A 109 -0.84 -0.49 7.09
C PHE A 109 -0.10 -0.06 5.81
N VAL A 110 0.52 1.11 5.81
CA VAL A 110 1.29 1.61 4.66
C VAL A 110 2.51 0.74 4.40
N GLN A 111 3.21 0.31 5.45
CA GLN A 111 4.34 -0.59 5.28
C GLN A 111 3.93 -1.90 4.62
N ARG A 112 2.80 -2.45 5.04
CA ARG A 112 2.29 -3.69 4.45
C ARG A 112 1.98 -3.48 2.96
N ILE A 113 1.38 -2.34 2.61
CA ILE A 113 1.07 -2.04 1.22
C ILE A 113 2.35 -1.88 0.41
N ALA A 114 3.34 -1.17 0.94
CA ALA A 114 4.61 -0.99 0.23
C ALA A 114 5.28 -2.34 -0.04
N ARG A 115 5.25 -3.24 0.91
CA ARG A 115 5.79 -4.58 0.72
C ARG A 115 4.99 -5.38 -0.31
N LEU A 116 3.67 -5.30 -0.22
CA LEU A 116 2.82 -5.97 -1.21
C LEU A 116 3.15 -5.50 -2.61
N LEU A 117 3.18 -4.18 -2.82
CA LEU A 117 3.38 -3.60 -4.14
C LEU A 117 4.79 -3.83 -4.69
N THR A 118 5.76 -4.14 -3.83
CA THR A 118 7.12 -4.47 -4.26
C THR A 118 7.37 -5.96 -4.28
N PHE A 119 6.30 -6.75 -4.28
CA PHE A 119 6.36 -8.22 -4.45
C PHE A 119 6.97 -8.98 -3.29
N ASP A 120 6.59 -8.62 -2.06
CA ASP A 120 6.88 -9.48 -0.91
C ASP A 120 6.07 -10.77 -1.08
N SER A 121 6.75 -11.88 -1.30
CA SER A 121 6.08 -13.14 -1.61
C SER A 121 5.17 -13.65 -0.49
N LEU A 122 5.39 -13.17 0.74
CA LEU A 122 4.53 -13.54 1.86
C LEU A 122 3.18 -12.83 1.79
N LEU A 123 3.08 -11.74 1.02
CA LEU A 123 1.87 -10.93 0.94
C LEU A 123 1.15 -11.07 -0.39
N VAL A 124 1.87 -11.35 -1.47
CA VAL A 124 1.24 -11.48 -2.79
C VAL A 124 0.35 -12.72 -2.83
N ASN A 125 -0.90 -12.52 -3.23
CA ASN A 125 -1.89 -13.60 -3.29
C ASN A 125 -2.34 -13.78 -4.73
N THR A 126 -1.89 -14.86 -5.37
CA THR A 126 -2.27 -15.18 -6.75
C THR A 126 -3.48 -16.11 -6.82
N ALA A 127 -3.85 -16.72 -5.70
CA ALA A 127 -5.01 -17.61 -5.65
C ALA A 127 -6.32 -16.84 -5.72
N SER A 128 -6.33 -15.60 -5.24
CA SER A 128 -7.49 -14.73 -5.29
C SER A 128 -7.06 -13.40 -5.88
N ALA A 129 -6.78 -13.41 -7.17
CA ALA A 129 -6.14 -12.28 -7.83
C ALA A 129 -7.15 -11.23 -8.26
N ALA A 130 -6.80 -9.96 -8.03
CA ALA A 130 -7.56 -8.81 -8.53
C ALA A 130 -7.24 -8.56 -10.01
N ASN A 131 -6.02 -8.90 -10.42
CA ASN A 131 -5.56 -8.82 -11.82
C ASN A 131 -5.00 -10.18 -12.19
N ARG A 132 -5.81 -10.95 -12.92
CA ARG A 132 -5.46 -12.33 -13.23
C ARG A 132 -4.27 -12.41 -14.19
N VAL A 133 -4.16 -11.49 -15.13
CA VAL A 133 -3.04 -11.48 -16.08
C VAL A 133 -1.73 -11.23 -15.35
N ALA A 134 -1.73 -10.28 -14.43
CA ALA A 134 -0.54 -10.01 -13.63
C ALA A 134 -0.20 -11.20 -12.71
N ALA A 135 -1.22 -11.89 -12.19
CA ALA A 135 -0.98 -13.06 -11.36
C ALA A 135 -0.32 -14.19 -12.14
N GLU A 136 -0.78 -14.45 -13.37
CA GLU A 136 -0.17 -15.46 -14.22
C GLU A 136 1.26 -15.09 -14.57
N TRP A 137 1.48 -13.81 -14.89
CA TRP A 137 2.83 -13.32 -15.13
C TRP A 137 3.75 -13.52 -13.92
N TYR A 138 3.23 -13.21 -12.74
CA TYR A 138 4.01 -13.31 -11.51
C TYR A 138 4.47 -14.76 -11.27
N GLU A 139 3.56 -15.73 -11.43
CA GLU A 139 3.92 -17.12 -11.24
C GLU A 139 4.83 -17.63 -12.36
N ARG A 140 4.58 -17.22 -13.61
CA ARG A 140 5.35 -17.67 -14.76
C ARG A 140 6.80 -17.18 -14.69
N THR A 141 7.03 -16.00 -14.13
CA THR A 141 8.37 -15.42 -14.07
C THR A 141 9.15 -15.79 -12.80
N GLY A 142 8.64 -16.75 -12.02
CA GLY A 142 9.38 -17.21 -10.86
C GLY A 142 9.26 -16.31 -9.64
N ARG A 143 8.17 -15.55 -9.54
CA ARG A 143 7.89 -14.69 -8.41
C ARG A 143 8.97 -13.64 -8.22
N PRO A 144 8.93 -12.56 -9.00
CA PRO A 144 9.91 -11.48 -8.92
C PRO A 144 10.06 -10.94 -7.50
N ARG A 145 11.26 -10.45 -7.20
CA ARG A 145 11.59 -9.95 -5.87
C ARG A 145 11.54 -8.44 -5.83
N PRO A 146 11.42 -7.87 -4.62
CA PRO A 146 11.46 -6.42 -4.46
C PRO A 146 12.78 -5.83 -4.95
N GLU A 147 12.68 -4.62 -5.52
CA GLU A 147 13.83 -3.85 -5.94
C GLU A 147 13.99 -2.67 -5.00
N GLY A 148 15.15 -2.59 -4.34
CA GLY A 148 15.45 -1.43 -3.51
C GLY A 148 14.85 -1.44 -2.11
N ILE A 149 14.15 -2.50 -1.73
CA ILE A 149 13.66 -2.66 -0.37
C ILE A 149 14.47 -3.77 0.29
N PRO A 150 15.00 -3.53 1.49
CA PRO A 150 15.70 -4.60 2.19
C PRO A 150 14.80 -5.80 2.37
N PRO A 151 15.33 -7.01 2.29
CA PRO A 151 14.56 -8.19 2.63
C PRO A 151 14.10 -8.02 4.06
N ASP A 152 12.92 -8.36 4.31
CA ASP A 152 12.23 -8.09 5.49
C ASP A 152 13.03 -7.93 6.73
N ARG A 153 12.44 -7.66 7.70
CA ARG A 153 12.96 -7.38 8.93
C ARG A 153 12.27 -7.92 10.01
#